data_9defda78426728c35aacd0968a262aa5
#
_entry.id   9defda78426728c35aacd0968a262aa5
#
_cell.length_a   1.000
_cell.length_b   1.000
_cell.length_c   1.000
_cell.angle_alpha   90.00
_cell.angle_beta   90.00
_cell.angle_gamma   90.00
#
_symmetry.space_group_name_H-M   'P 1'
#
loop_
_entity.id
_entity.type
_entity.pdbx_description
1 polymer ?
#
loop_
_entity_poly.entity_id
_entity_poly.type
_entity_poly.pdbx_seq_one_letter_code
_entity_poly.pdbx_strand_id
1 'polypeptide(L)'
;MPLIPYADLVASPQEVREALARMPRKLNILRMLANATTCFVPCMRLGGAILGRQKLPPAMRELVILLVSHLEGGTYEWVQHAPIAEAAGCSKEQIAAIEADRLDDACFDGREKSLLRLASEVIRNVRADEETVKTACGHFTAREITEIIVTCGFYMMLDRLTETTRTDMDSPSGTAVVEELARLR
;
A
#
# COMPACT_ATOMS: atom_id res chain seq x y z
N MET A 1 -10.92 17.44 9.62
CA MET A 1 -10.62 17.13 11.05
C MET A 1 -10.97 15.65 11.29
N PRO A 2 -10.05 14.86 11.86
CA PRO A 2 -10.29 13.44 12.08
C PRO A 2 -11.39 13.20 13.11
N LEU A 3 -12.06 12.04 13.02
CA LEU A 3 -13.16 11.64 13.93
C LEU A 3 -12.66 11.19 15.30
N ILE A 4 -11.41 10.72 15.38
CA ILE A 4 -10.72 10.39 16.63
C ILE A 4 -9.41 11.17 16.69
N PRO A 5 -8.89 11.51 17.88
CA PRO A 5 -7.65 12.27 17.99
C PRO A 5 -6.45 11.47 17.48
N TYR A 6 -5.44 12.16 16.97
CA TYR A 6 -4.12 11.56 16.76
C TYR A 6 -3.51 11.12 18.09
N ALA A 7 -2.63 10.12 18.04
CA ALA A 7 -1.95 9.64 19.23
C ALA A 7 -1.23 10.77 19.99
N ASP A 8 -1.42 10.80 21.30
CA ASP A 8 -0.62 11.63 22.18
C ASP A 8 0.79 11.02 22.32
N LEU A 9 1.73 11.63 21.64
CA LEU A 9 3.12 11.14 21.62
C LEU A 9 3.80 11.26 23.00
N VAL A 10 3.34 12.14 23.87
CA VAL A 10 3.88 12.25 25.24
C VAL A 10 3.50 11.03 26.07
N ALA A 11 2.24 10.60 25.94
CA ALA A 11 1.70 9.42 26.64
C ALA A 11 2.03 8.08 25.93
N SER A 12 2.51 8.10 24.69
CA SER A 12 2.80 6.89 23.92
C SER A 12 4.00 6.12 24.49
N PRO A 13 4.06 4.77 24.33
CA PRO A 13 5.24 3.98 24.67
C PRO A 13 6.52 4.48 23.99
N GLN A 14 7.67 4.28 24.63
CA GLN A 14 8.95 4.74 24.11
C GLN A 14 9.25 4.23 22.69
N GLU A 15 8.97 2.95 22.42
CA GLU A 15 9.18 2.33 21.11
C GLU A 15 8.37 3.01 19.99
N VAL A 16 7.14 3.45 20.28
CA VAL A 16 6.29 4.19 19.33
C VAL A 16 6.89 5.56 19.04
N ARG A 17 7.31 6.29 20.10
CA ARG A 17 7.95 7.60 19.95
C ARG A 17 9.23 7.52 19.12
N GLU A 18 10.09 6.54 19.41
CA GLU A 18 11.35 6.32 18.70
C GLU A 18 11.12 5.96 17.23
N ALA A 19 10.15 5.08 16.95
CA ALA A 19 9.83 4.71 15.58
C ALA A 19 9.32 5.91 14.78
N LEU A 20 8.41 6.73 15.34
CA LEU A 20 7.96 7.96 14.69
C LEU A 20 9.06 9.01 14.53
N ALA A 21 9.99 9.11 15.50
CA ALA A 21 11.09 10.09 15.44
C ALA A 21 12.06 9.80 14.27
N ARG A 22 12.18 8.53 13.85
CA ARG A 22 13.02 8.13 12.70
C ARG A 22 12.41 8.52 11.36
N MET A 23 11.09 8.71 11.28
CA MET A 23 10.43 9.04 10.01
C MET A 23 10.80 10.46 9.56
N PRO A 24 11.20 10.64 8.30
CA PRO A 24 11.58 11.94 7.74
C PRO A 24 10.40 12.92 7.71
N ARG A 25 9.17 12.36 7.66
CA ARG A 25 7.92 13.11 7.79
C ARG A 25 6.98 12.37 8.73
N LYS A 26 6.38 13.11 9.64
CA LYS A 26 5.37 12.58 10.58
C LYS A 26 3.99 12.63 9.92
N LEU A 27 3.77 11.77 8.94
CA LEU A 27 2.51 11.69 8.23
C LEU A 27 1.34 11.44 9.19
N ASN A 28 0.20 11.99 8.87
CA ASN A 28 -1.01 11.87 9.69
C ASN A 28 -1.49 10.42 9.83
N ILE A 29 -1.34 9.60 8.78
CA ILE A 29 -1.61 8.16 8.87
C ILE A 29 -0.75 7.48 9.95
N LEU A 30 0.54 7.82 10.06
CA LEU A 30 1.43 7.24 11.07
C LEU A 30 1.03 7.71 12.48
N ARG A 31 0.63 8.98 12.62
CA ARG A 31 0.12 9.53 13.88
C ARG A 31 -1.21 8.90 14.28
N MET A 32 -2.05 8.56 13.30
CA MET A 32 -3.32 7.86 13.53
C MET A 32 -3.07 6.41 13.93
N LEU A 33 -2.23 5.69 13.18
CA LEU A 33 -1.86 4.30 13.47
C LEU A 33 -1.19 4.14 14.83
N ALA A 34 -0.46 5.15 15.31
CA ALA A 34 0.20 5.15 16.62
C ALA A 34 -0.77 5.05 17.82
N ASN A 35 -2.08 5.28 17.63
CA ASN A 35 -3.09 4.95 18.64
C ASN A 35 -3.13 3.45 18.96
N ALA A 36 -2.82 2.59 17.97
CA ALA A 36 -2.70 1.14 18.16
C ALA A 36 -1.28 0.79 18.63
N THR A 37 -0.93 1.20 19.84
CA THR A 37 0.45 1.20 20.36
C THR A 37 1.17 -0.14 20.26
N THR A 38 0.48 -1.26 20.49
CA THR A 38 1.05 -2.62 20.38
C THR A 38 1.25 -3.07 18.93
N CYS A 39 0.45 -2.56 17.98
CA CYS A 39 0.51 -2.93 16.57
C CYS A 39 1.41 -1.98 15.77
N PHE A 40 1.69 -0.78 16.25
CA PHE A 40 2.37 0.26 15.50
C PHE A 40 3.72 -0.19 14.95
N VAL A 41 4.65 -0.60 15.82
CA VAL A 41 5.99 -1.01 15.40
C VAL A 41 5.97 -2.25 14.50
N PRO A 42 5.21 -3.32 14.81
CA PRO A 42 5.00 -4.43 13.89
C PRO A 42 4.45 -4.02 12.51
N CYS A 43 3.46 -3.13 12.46
CA CYS A 43 2.93 -2.59 11.20
C CYS A 43 3.98 -1.82 10.40
N MET A 44 4.76 -0.96 11.07
CA MET A 44 5.86 -0.23 10.42
C MET A 44 6.90 -1.18 9.82
N ARG A 45 7.25 -2.26 10.52
CA ARG A 45 8.18 -3.30 10.01
C ARG A 45 7.60 -4.06 8.84
N LEU A 46 6.30 -4.41 8.87
CA LEU A 46 5.62 -5.07 7.76
C LEU A 46 5.57 -4.14 6.53
N GLY A 47 5.15 -2.88 6.70
CA GLY A 47 5.18 -1.88 5.63
C GLY A 47 6.57 -1.72 5.02
N GLY A 48 7.60 -1.66 5.86
CA GLY A 48 9.00 -1.60 5.40
C GLY A 48 9.43 -2.86 4.64
N ALA A 49 8.93 -4.04 5.03
CA ALA A 49 9.18 -5.29 4.31
C ALA A 49 8.51 -5.29 2.93
N ILE A 50 7.26 -4.84 2.86
CA ILE A 50 6.51 -4.71 1.60
C ILE A 50 7.23 -3.72 0.67
N LEU A 51 7.54 -2.53 1.15
CA LEU A 51 8.09 -1.46 0.32
C LEU A 51 9.54 -1.66 -0.11
N GLY A 52 10.34 -2.41 0.67
CA GLY A 52 11.80 -2.48 0.44
C GLY A 52 12.39 -3.88 0.23
N ARG A 53 11.66 -4.96 0.50
CA ARG A 53 12.25 -6.31 0.56
C ARG A 53 11.50 -7.39 -0.20
N GLN A 54 10.41 -7.07 -0.87
CA GLN A 54 9.69 -8.00 -1.75
C GLN A 54 10.52 -8.37 -2.98
N LYS A 55 10.23 -9.53 -3.57
CA LYS A 55 10.70 -9.92 -4.90
C LYS A 55 9.88 -9.30 -6.02
N LEU A 56 8.64 -8.92 -5.70
CA LEU A 56 7.79 -8.21 -6.64
C LEU A 56 8.46 -6.89 -7.05
N PRO A 57 8.62 -6.61 -8.35
CA PRO A 57 9.23 -5.35 -8.81
C PRO A 57 8.51 -4.11 -8.24
N PRO A 58 9.24 -3.03 -7.91
CA PRO A 58 8.63 -1.84 -7.32
C PRO A 58 7.45 -1.28 -8.11
N ALA A 59 7.53 -1.18 -9.43
CA ALA A 59 6.41 -0.72 -10.26
C ALA A 59 5.17 -1.62 -10.11
N MET A 60 5.35 -2.95 -10.16
CA MET A 60 4.23 -3.88 -9.98
C MET A 60 3.61 -3.80 -8.58
N ARG A 61 4.44 -3.62 -7.55
CA ARG A 61 3.94 -3.39 -6.19
C ARG A 61 3.08 -2.12 -6.13
N GLU A 62 3.53 -1.02 -6.72
CA GLU A 62 2.77 0.22 -6.75
C GLU A 62 1.45 0.09 -7.54
N LEU A 63 1.43 -0.66 -8.65
CA LEU A 63 0.17 -0.97 -9.35
C LEU A 63 -0.83 -1.69 -8.43
N VAL A 64 -0.37 -2.64 -7.59
CA VAL A 64 -1.23 -3.31 -6.59
C VAL A 64 -1.73 -2.31 -5.56
N ILE A 65 -0.86 -1.44 -5.03
CA ILE A 65 -1.22 -0.44 -4.01
C ILE A 65 -2.28 0.53 -4.56
N LEU A 66 -2.05 1.07 -5.75
CA LEU A 66 -3.01 1.96 -6.40
C LEU A 66 -4.35 1.27 -6.67
N LEU A 67 -4.32 -0.01 -7.10
CA LEU A 67 -5.54 -0.78 -7.30
C LEU A 67 -6.32 -0.98 -5.99
N VAL A 68 -5.63 -1.29 -4.88
CA VAL A 68 -6.28 -1.38 -3.56
C VAL A 68 -6.96 -0.07 -3.23
N SER A 69 -6.21 1.04 -3.28
CA SER A 69 -6.74 2.36 -2.91
C SER A 69 -7.92 2.77 -3.79
N HIS A 70 -7.87 2.47 -5.10
CA HIS A 70 -8.99 2.72 -6.00
C HIS A 70 -10.23 1.91 -5.62
N LEU A 71 -10.08 0.60 -5.41
CA LEU A 71 -11.20 -0.30 -5.14
C LEU A 71 -11.81 -0.12 -3.74
N GLU A 72 -10.98 0.24 -2.75
CA GLU A 72 -11.43 0.51 -1.37
C GLU A 72 -11.89 1.97 -1.17
N GLY A 73 -11.67 2.85 -2.14
CA GLY A 73 -11.92 4.29 -2.02
C GLY A 73 -10.91 5.00 -1.10
N GLY A 74 -9.71 4.46 -0.97
CA GLY A 74 -8.64 4.95 -0.12
C GLY A 74 -7.96 6.20 -0.67
N THR A 75 -8.58 7.36 -0.49
CA THR A 75 -8.09 8.64 -1.04
C THR A 75 -6.70 8.99 -0.51
N TYR A 76 -6.43 8.71 0.77
CA TYR A 76 -5.15 9.02 1.39
C TYR A 76 -4.00 8.27 0.72
N GLU A 77 -4.11 6.95 0.60
CA GLU A 77 -3.06 6.11 -0.01
C GLU A 77 -2.91 6.43 -1.50
N TRP A 78 -4.00 6.66 -2.22
CA TRP A 78 -3.95 7.09 -3.63
C TRP A 78 -3.07 8.33 -3.81
N VAL A 79 -3.33 9.40 -3.05
CA VAL A 79 -2.59 10.66 -3.14
C VAL A 79 -1.12 10.50 -2.78
N GLN A 80 -0.80 9.63 -1.81
CA GLN A 80 0.59 9.37 -1.44
C GLN A 80 1.31 8.49 -2.45
N HIS A 81 0.65 7.46 -3.00
CA HIS A 81 1.29 6.44 -3.84
C HIS A 81 1.32 6.75 -5.33
N ALA A 82 0.42 7.57 -5.88
CA ALA A 82 0.45 7.90 -7.31
C ALA A 82 1.81 8.51 -7.77
N PRO A 83 2.41 9.49 -7.08
CA PRO A 83 3.73 9.99 -7.44
C PRO A 83 4.86 8.99 -7.14
N ILE A 84 4.69 8.07 -6.20
CA ILE A 84 5.65 6.99 -5.92
C ILE A 84 5.62 5.97 -7.05
N ALA A 85 4.43 5.64 -7.56
CA ALA A 85 4.25 4.75 -8.70
C ALA A 85 4.93 5.31 -9.96
N GLU A 86 4.77 6.61 -10.26
CA GLU A 86 5.50 7.26 -11.36
C GLU A 86 7.03 7.14 -11.15
N ALA A 87 7.51 7.43 -9.95
CA ALA A 87 8.94 7.30 -9.62
C ALA A 87 9.45 5.84 -9.70
N ALA A 88 8.59 4.86 -9.45
CA ALA A 88 8.90 3.43 -9.57
C ALA A 88 8.86 2.92 -11.02
N GLY A 89 8.39 3.74 -11.97
CA GLY A 89 8.37 3.43 -13.41
C GLY A 89 6.98 3.12 -13.99
N CYS A 90 5.89 3.29 -13.22
CA CYS A 90 4.54 3.21 -13.78
C CYS A 90 4.29 4.41 -14.71
N SER A 91 3.66 4.16 -15.85
CA SER A 91 3.29 5.25 -16.76
C SER A 91 2.04 5.98 -16.27
N LYS A 92 1.86 7.22 -16.73
CA LYS A 92 0.63 7.98 -16.42
C LYS A 92 -0.61 7.32 -17.00
N GLU A 93 -0.46 6.66 -18.15
CA GLU A 93 -1.53 5.89 -18.79
C GLU A 93 -1.94 4.70 -17.91
N GLN A 94 -0.99 3.99 -17.29
CA GLN A 94 -1.27 2.89 -16.36
C GLN A 94 -2.00 3.38 -15.11
N ILE A 95 -1.56 4.49 -14.52
CA ILE A 95 -2.22 5.08 -13.34
C ILE A 95 -3.65 5.52 -13.69
N ALA A 96 -3.83 6.20 -14.82
CA ALA A 96 -5.16 6.62 -15.29
C ALA A 96 -6.06 5.43 -15.67
N ALA A 97 -5.49 4.32 -16.15
CA ALA A 97 -6.25 3.11 -16.45
C ALA A 97 -6.76 2.44 -15.16
N ILE A 98 -5.95 2.40 -14.08
CA ILE A 98 -6.40 1.90 -12.76
C ILE A 98 -7.52 2.80 -12.20
N GLU A 99 -7.35 4.13 -12.25
CA GLU A 99 -8.34 5.10 -11.77
C GLU A 99 -9.69 4.96 -12.52
N ALA A 100 -9.65 4.53 -13.78
CA ALA A 100 -10.83 4.28 -14.61
C ALA A 100 -11.34 2.82 -14.57
N ASP A 101 -10.80 1.97 -13.69
CA ASP A 101 -11.10 0.51 -13.59
C ASP A 101 -10.91 -0.26 -14.92
N ARG A 102 -9.93 0.16 -15.76
CA ARG A 102 -9.62 -0.45 -17.05
C ARG A 102 -8.42 -1.37 -16.95
N LEU A 103 -8.56 -2.46 -16.19
CA LEU A 103 -7.46 -3.36 -15.83
C LEU A 103 -6.94 -4.21 -17.00
N ASP A 104 -7.69 -4.31 -18.11
CA ASP A 104 -7.30 -5.00 -19.34
C ASP A 104 -6.81 -4.04 -20.44
N ASP A 105 -6.56 -2.76 -20.10
CA ASP A 105 -6.09 -1.74 -21.06
C ASP A 105 -4.78 -2.16 -21.75
N ALA A 106 -4.58 -1.65 -22.97
CA ALA A 106 -3.40 -1.96 -23.78
C ALA A 106 -2.08 -1.41 -23.19
N CYS A 107 -2.16 -0.46 -22.23
CA CYS A 107 -0.99 0.05 -21.53
C CYS A 107 -0.36 -0.96 -20.56
N PHE A 108 -1.05 -2.05 -20.23
CA PHE A 108 -0.54 -3.14 -19.40
C PHE A 108 -0.08 -4.32 -20.26
N ASP A 109 1.07 -4.88 -19.91
CA ASP A 109 1.53 -6.14 -20.50
C ASP A 109 0.79 -7.37 -19.92
N GLY A 110 1.09 -8.56 -20.42
CA GLY A 110 0.41 -9.79 -19.99
C GLY A 110 0.66 -10.14 -18.53
N ARG A 111 1.85 -9.82 -18.02
CA ARG A 111 2.23 -10.05 -16.61
C ARG A 111 1.51 -9.07 -15.69
N GLU A 112 1.43 -7.81 -16.07
CA GLU A 112 0.72 -6.75 -15.34
C GLU A 112 -0.80 -7.00 -15.32
N LYS A 113 -1.39 -7.43 -16.43
CA LYS A 113 -2.82 -7.83 -16.46
C LYS A 113 -3.10 -8.99 -15.53
N SER A 114 -2.23 -10.00 -15.53
CA SER A 114 -2.36 -11.14 -14.60
C SER A 114 -2.25 -10.71 -13.13
N LEU A 115 -1.33 -9.77 -12.82
CA LEU A 115 -1.19 -9.15 -11.50
C LEU A 115 -2.48 -8.45 -11.06
N LEU A 116 -2.96 -7.55 -11.91
CA LEU A 116 -4.13 -6.70 -11.61
C LEU A 116 -5.40 -7.54 -11.46
N ARG A 117 -5.58 -8.58 -12.30
CA ARG A 117 -6.69 -9.50 -12.19
C ARG A 117 -6.64 -10.28 -10.87
N LEU A 118 -5.48 -10.86 -10.51
CA LEU A 118 -5.31 -11.57 -9.24
C LEU A 118 -5.62 -10.66 -8.05
N ALA A 119 -5.03 -9.47 -8.01
CA ALA A 119 -5.24 -8.50 -6.94
C ALA A 119 -6.71 -8.05 -6.86
N SER A 120 -7.33 -7.72 -7.99
CA SER A 120 -8.74 -7.30 -8.06
C SER A 120 -9.69 -8.36 -7.49
N GLU A 121 -9.52 -9.63 -7.86
CA GLU A 121 -10.34 -10.71 -7.34
C GLU A 121 -10.13 -10.92 -5.83
N VAL A 122 -8.89 -10.84 -5.35
CA VAL A 122 -8.58 -10.92 -3.91
C VAL A 122 -9.24 -9.78 -3.14
N ILE A 123 -9.19 -8.56 -3.65
CA ILE A 123 -9.78 -7.39 -3.00
C ILE A 123 -11.32 -7.46 -3.01
N ARG A 124 -11.93 -7.70 -4.16
CA ARG A 124 -13.39 -7.66 -4.33
C ARG A 124 -14.10 -8.88 -3.72
N ASN A 125 -13.47 -10.08 -3.80
CA ASN A 125 -14.11 -11.36 -3.53
C ASN A 125 -13.47 -12.12 -2.35
N VAL A 126 -12.51 -11.52 -1.65
CA VAL A 126 -11.69 -12.16 -0.59
C VAL A 126 -10.73 -13.23 -1.12
N ARG A 127 -11.02 -13.81 -2.28
CA ARG A 127 -10.23 -14.87 -2.94
C ARG A 127 -10.27 -14.68 -4.45
N ALA A 128 -9.20 -15.10 -5.10
CA ALA A 128 -9.18 -15.24 -6.55
C ALA A 128 -9.72 -16.63 -6.97
N ASP A 129 -10.27 -16.71 -8.17
CA ASP A 129 -10.69 -17.96 -8.77
C ASP A 129 -9.48 -18.85 -9.10
N GLU A 130 -9.69 -20.17 -9.12
CA GLU A 130 -8.63 -21.16 -9.38
C GLU A 130 -7.93 -20.92 -10.73
N GLU A 131 -8.68 -20.53 -11.76
CA GLU A 131 -8.14 -20.22 -13.08
C GLU A 131 -7.26 -18.97 -13.06
N THR A 132 -7.66 -17.95 -12.32
CA THR A 132 -6.86 -16.73 -12.12
C THR A 132 -5.54 -17.06 -11.40
N VAL A 133 -5.60 -17.89 -10.37
CA VAL A 133 -4.38 -18.33 -9.66
C VAL A 133 -3.48 -19.16 -10.57
N LYS A 134 -4.02 -20.08 -11.37
CA LYS A 134 -3.24 -20.87 -12.35
C LYS A 134 -2.56 -19.97 -13.38
N THR A 135 -3.27 -18.97 -13.91
CA THR A 135 -2.72 -17.99 -14.84
C THR A 135 -1.59 -17.21 -14.18
N ALA A 136 -1.80 -16.74 -12.95
CA ALA A 136 -0.78 -16.02 -12.18
C ALA A 136 0.48 -16.88 -11.93
N CYS A 137 0.34 -18.19 -11.68
CA CYS A 137 1.48 -19.10 -11.55
C CYS A 137 2.33 -19.22 -12.84
N GLY A 138 1.80 -18.86 -13.99
CA GLY A 138 2.56 -18.77 -15.25
C GLY A 138 3.46 -17.53 -15.34
N HIS A 139 3.21 -16.52 -14.51
CA HIS A 139 3.93 -15.24 -14.52
C HIS A 139 4.70 -14.96 -13.24
N PHE A 140 4.32 -15.54 -12.10
CA PHE A 140 4.82 -15.26 -10.77
C PHE A 140 5.17 -16.53 -10.02
N THR A 141 6.20 -16.47 -9.20
CA THR A 141 6.54 -17.52 -8.23
C THR A 141 5.51 -17.53 -7.08
N ALA A 142 5.43 -18.63 -6.35
CA ALA A 142 4.58 -18.73 -5.14
C ALA A 142 4.89 -17.61 -4.13
N ARG A 143 6.17 -17.20 -4.02
CA ARG A 143 6.59 -16.09 -3.18
C ARG A 143 5.97 -14.78 -3.65
N GLU A 144 6.07 -14.44 -4.93
CA GLU A 144 5.52 -13.20 -5.48
C GLU A 144 4.00 -13.16 -5.36
N ILE A 145 3.29 -14.28 -5.63
CA ILE A 145 1.83 -14.38 -5.42
C ILE A 145 1.47 -14.10 -3.96
N THR A 146 2.21 -14.68 -3.00
CA THR A 146 1.98 -14.43 -1.58
C THR A 146 2.28 -12.97 -1.22
N GLU A 147 3.34 -12.38 -1.77
CA GLU A 147 3.67 -10.97 -1.58
C GLU A 147 2.58 -10.03 -2.12
N ILE A 148 1.96 -10.35 -3.27
CA ILE A 148 0.80 -9.62 -3.82
C ILE A 148 -0.36 -9.64 -2.83
N ILE A 149 -0.75 -10.83 -2.34
CA ILE A 149 -1.87 -10.98 -1.40
C ILE A 149 -1.60 -10.25 -0.08
N VAL A 150 -0.38 -10.33 0.45
CA VAL A 150 0.03 -9.60 1.66
C VAL A 150 -0.05 -8.09 1.44
N THR A 151 0.39 -7.60 0.28
CA THR A 151 0.30 -6.18 -0.09
C THR A 151 -1.15 -5.72 -0.15
N CYS A 152 -2.05 -6.48 -0.81
CA CYS A 152 -3.48 -6.18 -0.81
C CYS A 152 -4.03 -6.04 0.61
N GLY A 153 -3.84 -7.03 1.48
CA GLY A 153 -4.37 -7.01 2.84
C GLY A 153 -3.81 -5.88 3.70
N PHE A 154 -2.53 -5.55 3.54
CA PHE A 154 -1.90 -4.47 4.29
C PHE A 154 -2.48 -3.10 3.90
N TYR A 155 -2.58 -2.80 2.61
CA TYR A 155 -3.12 -1.52 2.14
C TYR A 155 -4.63 -1.40 2.34
N MET A 156 -5.40 -2.48 2.19
CA MET A 156 -6.81 -2.51 2.60
C MET A 156 -7.00 -2.12 4.09
N MET A 157 -6.08 -2.54 4.97
CA MET A 157 -6.11 -2.13 6.39
C MET A 157 -5.85 -0.63 6.53
N LEU A 158 -4.86 -0.08 5.81
CA LEU A 158 -4.51 1.34 5.88
C LEU A 158 -5.62 2.23 5.31
N ASP A 159 -6.21 1.86 4.17
CA ASP A 159 -7.35 2.57 3.58
C ASP A 159 -8.54 2.62 4.56
N ARG A 160 -8.89 1.48 5.17
CA ARG A 160 -9.95 1.45 6.18
C ARG A 160 -9.65 2.29 7.41
N LEU A 161 -8.39 2.36 7.83
CA LEU A 161 -7.97 3.23 8.93
C LEU A 161 -8.17 4.70 8.56
N THR A 162 -7.64 5.14 7.42
CA THR A 162 -7.67 6.55 7.01
C THR A 162 -9.07 7.04 6.70
N GLU A 163 -9.86 6.24 5.96
CA GLU A 163 -11.23 6.60 5.60
C GLU A 163 -12.17 6.56 6.80
N THR A 164 -12.08 5.53 7.66
CA THR A 164 -12.93 5.43 8.86
C THR A 164 -12.66 6.56 9.84
N THR A 165 -11.39 6.92 10.05
CA THR A 165 -11.01 7.97 11.00
C THR A 165 -11.08 9.36 10.40
N ARG A 166 -11.26 9.49 9.07
CA ARG A 166 -11.13 10.75 8.33
C ARG A 166 -9.80 11.41 8.60
N THR A 167 -8.73 10.63 8.47
CA THR A 167 -7.36 11.15 8.66
C THR A 167 -7.11 12.33 7.72
N ASP A 168 -6.62 13.45 8.26
CA ASP A 168 -6.34 14.65 7.47
C ASP A 168 -5.30 14.34 6.40
N MET A 169 -5.54 14.78 5.17
CA MET A 169 -4.65 14.58 4.05
C MET A 169 -3.31 15.29 4.27
N ASP A 170 -2.22 14.58 4.02
CA ASP A 170 -0.89 15.18 3.89
C ASP A 170 -0.58 15.47 2.42
N SER A 171 0.24 16.48 2.17
CA SER A 171 0.84 16.61 0.83
C SER A 171 1.70 15.39 0.51
N PRO A 172 1.80 14.97 -0.76
CA PRO A 172 2.61 13.83 -1.15
C PRO A 172 4.01 13.85 -0.54
N SER A 173 4.43 12.74 0.04
CA SER A 173 5.72 12.62 0.73
C SER A 173 6.88 12.26 -0.21
N GLY A 174 6.57 11.85 -1.45
CA GLY A 174 7.55 11.28 -2.36
C GLY A 174 8.15 9.98 -1.83
N THR A 175 9.33 9.60 -2.29
CA THR A 175 9.99 8.33 -1.95
C THR A 175 10.67 8.33 -0.57
N ALA A 176 10.90 9.47 0.06
CA ALA A 176 11.68 9.56 1.30
C ALA A 176 11.13 8.72 2.47
N VAL A 177 9.80 8.68 2.63
CA VAL A 177 9.15 7.84 3.66
C VAL A 177 9.28 6.37 3.31
N VAL A 178 9.12 6.00 2.04
CA VAL A 178 9.28 4.62 1.55
C VAL A 178 10.70 4.12 1.81
N GLU A 179 11.71 4.93 1.51
CA GLU A 179 13.11 4.59 1.72
C GLU A 179 13.45 4.37 3.20
N GLU A 180 12.90 5.21 4.08
CA GLU A 180 13.11 5.04 5.52
C GLU A 180 12.38 3.81 6.07
N LEU A 181 11.13 3.57 5.66
CA LEU A 181 10.39 2.36 6.03
C LEU A 181 11.13 1.09 5.58
N ALA A 182 11.69 1.09 4.38
CA ALA A 182 12.46 -0.04 3.85
C ALA A 182 13.70 -0.39 4.70
N ARG A 183 14.26 0.56 5.44
CA ARG A 183 15.41 0.36 6.35
C ARG A 183 15.03 -0.25 7.71
N LEU A 184 13.76 -0.26 8.07
CA LEU A 184 13.30 -0.86 9.34
C LEU A 184 13.48 -2.39 9.31
N ARG A 185 14.20 -2.93 10.30
CA ARG A 185 14.47 -4.36 10.48
C ARG A 185 13.64 -4.96 11.60
#